data_88b791f33fb944874127ef60e907e696
#
_entry.id   88b791f33fb944874127ef60e907e696
#
_cell.length_a   1.000
_cell.length_b   1.000
_cell.length_c   1.000
_cell.angle_alpha   90.00
_cell.angle_beta   90.00
_cell.angle_gamma   90.00
#
_symmetry.space_group_name_H-M   'P 1'
#
loop_
_entity.id
_entity.type
_entity.pdbx_description
1 polymer ?
#
loop_
_entity_poly.entity_id
_entity_poly.type
_entity_poly.pdbx_seq_one_letter_code
_entity_poly.pdbx_strand_id
1 'polypeptide(L)'
;QEKANENLFVKKDYVKNNIGKVIIVDVREPEFFEGKKKLDFVAKTGRIKGALNLPTSKAFKNDGTYKSKDELAALVAGVIGKDTSKEIIVYCDTGKVCTAWAYVMTEILGYKNVKDYDGSTEEWMKDPNAPIEP
;
A
#
# COMPACT_ATOMS: atom_id res chain seq x y z
N GLN A 1 -3.45 -13.49 18.66
CA GLN A 1 -4.30 -12.93 17.61
C GLN A 1 -4.18 -11.44 17.59
N GLU A 2 -4.55 -10.83 18.70
CA GLU A 2 -4.53 -9.39 18.79
C GLU A 2 -3.12 -8.85 18.73
N LYS A 3 -2.16 -9.58 19.28
CA LYS A 3 -0.76 -9.19 19.19
C LYS A 3 -0.26 -9.20 17.77
N ALA A 4 -0.71 -10.17 16.97
CA ALA A 4 -0.35 -10.21 15.56
C ALA A 4 -0.91 -8.98 14.84
N ASN A 5 -2.13 -8.55 15.21
CA ASN A 5 -2.74 -7.38 14.60
C ASN A 5 -1.96 -6.11 14.91
N GLU A 6 -1.40 -6.00 16.13
CA GLU A 6 -0.61 -4.85 16.51
C GLU A 6 0.63 -4.71 15.64
N ASN A 7 1.19 -5.84 15.20
CA ASN A 7 2.39 -5.83 14.36
C ASN A 7 2.08 -5.50 12.91
N LEU A 8 0.80 -5.47 12.54
CA LEU A 8 0.41 -5.19 11.15
C LEU A 8 0.35 -3.71 10.82
N PHE A 9 0.38 -2.85 11.82
CA PHE A 9 0.28 -1.40 11.60
C PHE A 9 1.59 -0.72 11.95
N VAL A 10 1.99 0.22 11.10
CA VAL A 10 3.20 1.00 11.33
C VAL A 10 2.86 2.49 11.27
N LYS A 11 3.71 3.28 11.91
CA LYS A 11 3.54 4.72 11.98
C LYS A 11 4.47 5.43 11.00
N LYS A 12 4.24 6.72 10.84
CA LYS A 12 4.97 7.53 9.86
C LYS A 12 6.48 7.41 9.99
N ASP A 13 7.00 7.48 11.21
CA ASP A 13 8.45 7.44 11.42
C ASP A 13 9.05 6.11 10.97
N TYR A 14 8.33 5.02 11.21
CA TYR A 14 8.80 3.73 10.75
C TYR A 14 8.92 3.69 9.22
N VAL A 15 7.93 4.26 8.53
CA VAL A 15 7.96 4.30 7.08
C VAL A 15 9.12 5.17 6.60
N LYS A 16 9.28 6.36 7.21
CA LYS A 16 10.39 7.26 6.83
C LYS A 16 11.74 6.59 6.98
N ASN A 17 11.93 5.85 8.06
CA ASN A 17 13.21 5.22 8.35
C ASN A 17 13.50 4.00 7.48
N ASN A 18 12.50 3.51 6.77
CA ASN A 18 12.64 2.29 5.97
C ASN A 18 12.50 2.52 4.46
N ILE A 19 12.44 3.77 4.01
CA ILE A 19 12.44 4.08 2.57
C ILE A 19 13.74 3.55 1.97
N GLY A 20 13.60 2.79 0.88
CA GLY A 20 14.74 2.15 0.22
C GLY A 20 15.15 0.83 0.84
N LYS A 21 14.55 0.44 1.97
CA LYS A 21 14.88 -0.81 2.65
C LYS A 21 13.77 -1.85 2.56
N VAL A 22 12.52 -1.40 2.46
CA VAL A 22 11.35 -2.27 2.36
C VAL A 22 10.57 -1.90 1.11
N ILE A 23 9.67 -2.80 0.70
CA ILE A 23 8.79 -2.54 -0.43
C ILE A 23 7.61 -1.69 0.07
N ILE A 24 7.36 -0.56 -0.57
CA ILE A 24 6.23 0.31 -0.23
C ILE A 24 5.26 0.29 -1.39
N VAL A 25 3.99 -0.01 -1.11
CA VAL A 25 2.97 -0.19 -2.13
C VAL A 25 1.84 0.81 -1.90
N ASP A 26 1.62 1.64 -2.92
CA ASP A 26 0.52 2.59 -2.98
C ASP A 26 -0.65 1.91 -3.68
N VAL A 27 -1.76 1.75 -2.98
CA VAL A 27 -2.92 1.05 -3.54
C VAL A 27 -3.98 1.99 -4.08
N ARG A 28 -3.65 3.28 -4.19
CA ARG A 28 -4.55 4.26 -4.81
C ARG A 28 -4.62 4.03 -6.33
N GLU A 29 -5.63 4.62 -6.95
CA GLU A 29 -5.72 4.55 -8.40
C GLU A 29 -4.57 5.31 -9.05
N PRO A 30 -4.21 4.99 -10.30
CA PRO A 30 -2.99 5.54 -10.93
C PRO A 30 -2.92 7.06 -10.95
N GLU A 31 -4.04 7.74 -11.13
CA GLU A 31 -4.02 9.21 -11.20
C GLU A 31 -3.50 9.83 -9.91
N PHE A 32 -3.82 9.23 -8.79
CA PHE A 32 -3.33 9.72 -7.48
C PHE A 32 -1.86 9.39 -7.30
N PHE A 33 -1.49 8.17 -7.66
CA PHE A 33 -0.10 7.73 -7.56
C PHE A 33 0.82 8.59 -8.42
N GLU A 34 0.35 8.95 -9.61
CA GLU A 34 1.15 9.72 -10.57
C GLU A 34 1.14 11.22 -10.28
N GLY A 35 0.43 11.65 -9.26
CA GLY A 35 0.42 13.06 -8.87
C GLY A 35 -0.50 13.94 -9.71
N LYS A 36 -1.40 13.35 -10.47
CA LYS A 36 -2.31 14.10 -11.34
C LYS A 36 -3.50 14.68 -10.60
N LYS A 37 -3.86 14.08 -9.47
CA LYS A 37 -4.94 14.61 -8.63
C LYS A 37 -4.79 14.12 -7.20
N LYS A 38 -5.57 14.71 -6.31
CA LYS A 38 -5.62 14.35 -4.91
C LYS A 38 -7.01 14.53 -4.37
N LEU A 39 -7.30 13.89 -3.24
CA LEU A 39 -8.51 14.18 -2.47
C LEU A 39 -8.37 15.54 -1.79
N ASP A 40 -9.49 16.22 -1.56
CA ASP A 40 -9.47 17.59 -1.05
C ASP A 40 -8.76 17.71 0.29
N PHE A 41 -8.89 16.72 1.16
CA PHE A 41 -8.29 16.76 2.49
C PHE A 41 -6.82 16.32 2.51
N VAL A 42 -6.27 15.91 1.39
CA VAL A 42 -4.85 15.55 1.29
C VAL A 42 -4.07 16.79 0.86
N ALA A 43 -3.02 17.12 1.59
CA ALA A 43 -2.35 18.41 1.45
C ALA A 43 -1.59 18.59 0.15
N LYS A 44 -1.03 17.50 -0.41
CA LYS A 44 -0.18 17.55 -1.60
C LYS A 44 -0.48 16.38 -2.52
N THR A 45 -0.19 16.56 -3.81
CA THR A 45 -0.21 15.45 -4.78
C THR A 45 1.09 14.65 -4.68
N GLY A 46 1.07 13.45 -5.27
CA GLY A 46 2.25 12.62 -5.34
C GLY A 46 2.18 11.40 -4.44
N ARG A 47 3.32 10.73 -4.28
CA ARG A 47 3.40 9.46 -3.56
C ARG A 47 4.58 9.46 -2.61
N ILE A 48 4.58 8.51 -1.67
CA ILE A 48 5.74 8.28 -0.81
C ILE A 48 6.92 7.87 -1.70
N LYS A 49 8.07 8.44 -1.41
CA LYS A 49 9.27 8.17 -2.21
C LYS A 49 9.54 6.67 -2.28
N GLY A 50 9.75 6.17 -3.49
CA GLY A 50 10.05 4.76 -3.74
C GLY A 50 8.85 3.85 -3.80
N ALA A 51 7.64 4.38 -3.67
CA ALA A 51 6.43 3.54 -3.68
C ALA A 51 6.16 2.98 -5.08
N LEU A 52 5.63 1.75 -5.09
CA LEU A 52 5.14 1.09 -6.30
C LEU A 52 3.61 1.13 -6.27
N ASN A 53 2.99 1.05 -7.43
CA ASN A 53 1.54 1.18 -7.52
C ASN A 53 0.86 -0.16 -7.76
N LEU A 54 -0.11 -0.49 -6.90
CA LEU A 54 -0.96 -1.66 -7.07
C LEU A 54 -2.39 -1.23 -6.75
N PRO A 55 -3.12 -0.68 -7.73
CA PRO A 55 -4.43 -0.11 -7.46
C PRO A 55 -5.42 -1.11 -6.88
N THR A 56 -6.17 -0.68 -5.90
CA THR A 56 -7.16 -1.53 -5.23
C THR A 56 -8.18 -2.10 -6.24
N SER A 57 -8.56 -1.30 -7.24
CA SER A 57 -9.54 -1.75 -8.23
C SER A 57 -9.10 -3.00 -8.97
N LYS A 58 -7.80 -3.23 -9.09
CA LYS A 58 -7.29 -4.39 -9.81
C LYS A 58 -7.47 -5.70 -9.05
N ALA A 59 -7.84 -5.65 -7.78
CA ALA A 59 -8.09 -6.86 -7.00
C ALA A 59 -9.44 -7.48 -7.32
N PHE A 60 -10.34 -6.75 -7.97
CA PHE A 60 -11.73 -7.14 -8.10
C PHE A 60 -12.15 -7.35 -9.55
N LYS A 61 -13.11 -8.28 -9.74
CA LYS A 61 -13.81 -8.44 -11.01
C LYS A 61 -14.88 -7.35 -11.14
N ASN A 62 -15.47 -7.27 -12.33
CA ASN A 62 -16.52 -6.28 -12.60
C ASN A 62 -17.72 -6.42 -11.67
N ASP A 63 -17.98 -7.63 -11.17
CA ASP A 63 -19.10 -7.87 -10.26
C ASP A 63 -18.77 -7.57 -8.80
N GLY A 64 -17.58 -7.06 -8.52
CA GLY A 64 -17.17 -6.68 -7.16
C GLY A 64 -16.56 -7.80 -6.33
N THR A 65 -16.45 -9.00 -6.87
CA THR A 65 -15.78 -10.10 -6.16
C THR A 65 -14.29 -10.09 -6.48
N TYR A 66 -13.49 -10.72 -5.62
CA TYR A 66 -12.06 -10.84 -5.87
C TYR A 66 -11.79 -11.66 -7.14
N LYS A 67 -10.74 -11.28 -7.83
CA LYS A 67 -10.22 -12.09 -8.93
C LYS A 67 -9.73 -13.43 -8.39
N SER A 68 -9.45 -14.37 -9.29
CA SER A 68 -8.94 -15.67 -8.88
C SER A 68 -7.58 -15.55 -8.20
N LYS A 69 -7.24 -16.57 -7.40
CA LYS A 69 -5.94 -16.59 -6.73
C LYS A 69 -4.79 -16.45 -7.72
N ASP A 70 -4.89 -17.14 -8.87
CA ASP A 70 -3.82 -17.10 -9.88
C ASP A 70 -3.68 -15.71 -10.47
N GLU A 71 -4.79 -15.03 -10.75
CA GLU A 71 -4.76 -13.67 -11.26
C GLU A 71 -4.17 -12.70 -10.23
N LEU A 72 -4.60 -12.83 -8.98
CA LEU A 72 -4.09 -11.99 -7.90
C LEU A 72 -2.59 -12.20 -7.70
N ALA A 73 -2.15 -13.47 -7.73
CA ALA A 73 -0.73 -13.78 -7.57
C ALA A 73 0.10 -13.16 -8.69
N ALA A 74 -0.39 -13.22 -9.93
CA ALA A 74 0.32 -12.64 -11.07
C ALA A 74 0.43 -11.13 -10.95
N LEU A 75 -0.63 -10.47 -10.51
CA LEU A 75 -0.62 -9.01 -10.32
C LEU A 75 0.38 -8.60 -9.25
N VAL A 76 0.36 -9.27 -8.11
CA VAL A 76 1.26 -8.96 -7.01
C VAL A 76 2.71 -9.23 -7.43
N ALA A 77 2.97 -10.38 -8.04
CA ALA A 77 4.32 -10.73 -8.47
C ALA A 77 4.87 -9.75 -9.50
N GLY A 78 4.00 -9.21 -10.36
CA GLY A 78 4.42 -8.23 -11.35
C GLY A 78 4.85 -6.90 -10.76
N VAL A 79 4.41 -6.59 -9.55
CA VAL A 79 4.75 -5.33 -8.88
C VAL A 79 5.86 -5.50 -7.86
N ILE A 80 5.78 -6.54 -7.02
CA ILE A 80 6.67 -6.67 -5.87
C ILE A 80 7.52 -7.95 -5.89
N GLY A 81 7.38 -8.78 -6.92
CA GLY A 81 8.12 -10.04 -6.99
C GLY A 81 7.43 -11.15 -6.22
N LYS A 82 8.09 -12.30 -6.17
CA LYS A 82 7.50 -13.54 -5.62
C LYS A 82 8.02 -13.91 -4.24
N ASP A 83 8.97 -13.15 -3.69
CA ASP A 83 9.57 -13.48 -2.40
C ASP A 83 8.60 -13.08 -1.29
N THR A 84 7.91 -14.07 -0.72
CA THR A 84 6.88 -13.82 0.29
C THR A 84 7.45 -13.48 1.65
N SER A 85 8.77 -13.50 1.82
CA SER A 85 9.41 -13.15 3.09
C SER A 85 9.76 -11.66 3.18
N LYS A 86 9.74 -10.93 2.08
CA LYS A 86 10.10 -9.52 2.10
C LYS A 86 9.07 -8.69 2.84
N GLU A 87 9.56 -7.65 3.51
CA GLU A 87 8.68 -6.73 4.20
C GLU A 87 8.01 -5.78 3.21
N ILE A 88 6.69 -5.65 3.34
CA ILE A 88 5.87 -4.82 2.46
C ILE A 88 5.05 -3.89 3.33
N ILE A 89 5.05 -2.59 2.98
CA ILE A 89 4.19 -1.61 3.63
C ILE A 89 3.18 -1.14 2.59
N VAL A 90 1.89 -1.23 2.91
CA VAL A 90 0.83 -0.75 2.02
C VAL A 90 0.21 0.52 2.59
N TYR A 91 -0.22 1.43 1.70
CA TYR A 91 -0.91 2.65 2.13
C TYR A 91 -1.87 3.13 1.04
N CYS A 92 -2.81 4.00 1.45
CA CYS A 92 -3.73 4.65 0.52
C CYS A 92 -3.85 6.12 0.92
N ASP A 93 -5.05 6.68 0.99
CA ASP A 93 -5.23 8.07 1.44
C ASP A 93 -5.57 8.17 2.92
N THR A 94 -6.42 7.28 3.43
CA THR A 94 -6.90 7.35 4.82
C THR A 94 -6.59 6.10 5.64
N GLY A 95 -6.04 5.07 5.01
CA GLY A 95 -5.80 3.79 5.66
C GLY A 95 -6.96 2.82 5.58
N LYS A 96 -8.12 3.26 5.08
CA LYS A 96 -9.31 2.40 5.06
C LYS A 96 -9.33 1.45 3.87
N VAL A 97 -8.85 1.90 2.70
CA VAL A 97 -8.95 1.13 1.45
C VAL A 97 -7.77 0.20 1.24
N CYS A 98 -6.68 0.40 1.96
CA CYS A 98 -5.50 -0.43 1.75
C CYS A 98 -5.65 -1.84 2.29
N THR A 99 -6.71 -2.12 3.02
CA THR A 99 -6.92 -3.45 3.60
C THR A 99 -7.19 -4.53 2.56
N ALA A 100 -7.73 -4.17 1.39
CA ALA A 100 -8.04 -5.19 0.38
C ALA A 100 -6.78 -5.92 -0.09
N TRP A 101 -5.77 -5.19 -0.54
CA TRP A 101 -4.53 -5.84 -0.98
C TRP A 101 -3.75 -6.45 0.17
N ALA A 102 -3.79 -5.84 1.37
CA ALA A 102 -3.15 -6.43 2.52
C ALA A 102 -3.76 -7.80 2.84
N TYR A 103 -5.09 -7.90 2.78
CA TYR A 103 -5.80 -9.17 2.98
C TYR A 103 -5.38 -10.19 1.93
N VAL A 104 -5.39 -9.79 0.65
CA VAL A 104 -5.02 -10.70 -0.43
C VAL A 104 -3.60 -11.22 -0.24
N MET A 105 -2.66 -10.33 0.05
CA MET A 105 -1.27 -10.73 0.20
C MET A 105 -1.08 -11.69 1.36
N THR A 106 -1.69 -11.41 2.52
CA THR A 106 -1.47 -12.23 3.70
C THR A 106 -2.32 -13.49 3.70
N GLU A 107 -3.63 -13.36 3.47
CA GLU A 107 -4.54 -14.48 3.68
C GLU A 107 -4.70 -15.36 2.46
N ILE A 108 -4.53 -14.81 1.26
CA ILE A 108 -4.71 -15.59 0.03
C ILE A 108 -3.36 -16.04 -0.53
N LEU A 109 -2.35 -15.15 -0.55
CA LEU A 109 -1.08 -15.42 -1.21
C LEU A 109 0.04 -15.83 -0.26
N GLY A 110 -0.15 -15.69 1.04
CA GLY A 110 0.80 -16.19 2.03
C GLY A 110 2.04 -15.32 2.24
N TYR A 111 1.99 -14.03 1.89
CA TYR A 111 3.06 -13.12 2.25
C TYR A 111 3.07 -12.95 3.76
N LYS A 112 4.26 -13.00 4.35
CA LYS A 112 4.38 -13.14 5.80
C LYS A 112 4.67 -11.84 6.53
N ASN A 113 5.03 -10.78 5.80
CA ASN A 113 5.51 -9.57 6.45
C ASN A 113 4.90 -8.33 5.79
N VAL A 114 3.55 -8.27 5.80
CA VAL A 114 2.79 -7.16 5.22
C VAL A 114 2.29 -6.27 6.33
N LYS A 115 2.60 -4.99 6.24
CA LYS A 115 2.21 -3.98 7.22
C LYS A 115 1.41 -2.89 6.56
N ASP A 116 0.56 -2.26 7.34
CA ASP A 116 -0.34 -1.21 6.89
C ASP A 116 0.11 0.11 7.52
N TYR A 117 0.41 1.11 6.68
CA TYR A 117 0.64 2.45 7.16
C TYR A 117 -0.71 3.16 7.22
N ASP A 118 -1.31 3.14 8.39
CA ASP A 118 -2.67 3.61 8.60
C ASP A 118 -2.82 5.11 8.33
N GLY A 119 -1.80 5.90 8.67
CA GLY A 119 -1.85 7.36 8.43
C GLY A 119 -1.97 7.73 6.96
N SER A 120 -1.32 6.95 6.08
CA SER A 120 -1.43 7.09 4.63
C SER A 120 -1.12 8.51 4.15
N THR A 121 -1.63 8.89 2.97
CA THR A 121 -1.29 10.22 2.44
C THR A 121 -1.90 11.35 3.25
N GLU A 122 -3.02 11.12 3.92
CA GLU A 122 -3.62 12.16 4.75
C GLU A 122 -2.61 12.67 5.78
N GLU A 123 -1.85 11.78 6.39
CA GLU A 123 -0.81 12.16 7.35
C GLU A 123 0.50 12.54 6.66
N TRP A 124 0.93 11.71 5.70
CA TRP A 124 2.25 11.86 5.07
C TRP A 124 2.41 13.22 4.40
N MET A 125 1.40 13.65 3.68
CA MET A 125 1.47 14.87 2.89
C MET A 125 1.40 16.15 3.71
N LYS A 126 1.05 16.05 4.99
CA LYS A 126 1.07 17.19 5.91
C LYS A 126 2.48 17.45 6.45
N ASP A 127 3.38 16.49 6.38
CA ASP A 127 4.70 16.60 6.95
C ASP A 127 5.66 17.16 5.89
N PRO A 128 6.17 18.41 6.07
CA PRO A 128 7.06 19.01 5.07
C PRO A 128 8.37 18.26 4.91
N ASN A 129 8.73 17.41 5.87
CA ASN A 129 9.98 16.66 5.81
C ASN A 129 9.80 15.22 5.31
N ALA A 130 8.57 14.80 5.03
CA ALA A 130 8.33 13.45 4.54
C ALA A 130 8.64 13.38 3.05
N PRO A 131 9.52 12.46 2.60
CA PRO A 131 9.93 12.40 1.19
C PRO A 131 8.79 11.96 0.28
N ILE A 132 8.62 12.69 -0.83
CA ILE A 132 7.58 12.36 -1.81
C ILE A 132 8.17 12.40 -3.21
N GLU A 133 7.45 11.76 -4.14
CA GLU A 133 7.72 11.83 -5.58
C GLU A 133 6.43 12.23 -6.28
N PRO A 134 6.53 12.96 -7.40
CA PRO A 134 5.34 13.39 -8.14
C PRO A 134 4.62 12.25 -8.81
#